data_c11b1a76bf0e5137f781d3fcc4eaae44
#
_entry.id   c11b1a76bf0e5137f781d3fcc4eaae44
#
_cell.length_a   1.000
_cell.length_b   1.000
_cell.length_c   1.000
_cell.angle_alpha   90.00
_cell.angle_beta   90.00
_cell.angle_gamma   90.00
#
_symmetry.space_group_name_H-M   'P 1'
#
loop_
_entity.id
_entity.type
_entity.pdbx_description
1 polymer ?
#
loop_
_entity_poly.entity_id
_entity_poly.type
_entity_poly.pdbx_seq_one_letter_code
_entity_poly.pdbx_strand_id
1 'polypeptide(L)'
;MTPNETLVYDLLRQADTPLSAYSILDALRGQGVRAPLQVYRALNKLIERGAVHRIESINGFVACSLTNCGARAVSIFMLCTKCERAAEFTDPAIDQKINALADDRLFAAEHKVIEMTGLCASCRDS
;
A
#
# COMPACT_ATOMS: atom_id res chain seq x y z
N MET A 1 9.41 15.23 5.17
CA MET A 1 9.86 13.83 5.33
C MET A 1 11.26 13.79 5.91
N THR A 2 11.51 12.80 6.75
CA THR A 2 12.88 12.52 7.19
C THR A 2 13.67 11.89 6.03
N PRO A 3 15.02 11.87 6.11
CA PRO A 3 15.82 11.18 5.09
C PRO A 3 15.44 9.71 4.90
N ASN A 4 15.17 8.99 5.98
CA ASN A 4 14.76 7.57 5.89
C ASN A 4 13.40 7.42 5.21
N GLU A 5 12.45 8.30 5.52
CA GLU A 5 11.13 8.27 4.87
C GLU A 5 11.27 8.52 3.38
N THR A 6 12.10 9.46 2.98
CA THR A 6 12.34 9.74 1.55
C THR A 6 12.95 8.54 0.84
N LEU A 7 13.94 7.89 1.44
CA LEU A 7 14.58 6.70 0.87
C LEU A 7 13.57 5.56 0.67
N VAL A 8 12.76 5.29 1.69
CA VAL A 8 11.74 4.23 1.63
C VAL A 8 10.69 4.56 0.57
N TYR A 9 10.18 5.78 0.57
CA TYR A 9 9.16 6.20 -0.37
C TYR A 9 9.64 6.12 -1.82
N ASP A 10 10.84 6.63 -2.10
CA ASP A 10 11.40 6.60 -3.45
C ASP A 10 11.62 5.17 -3.94
N LEU A 11 12.09 4.28 -3.05
CA LEU A 11 12.26 2.87 -3.39
C LEU A 11 10.93 2.24 -3.77
N LEU A 12 9.87 2.48 -2.98
CA LEU A 12 8.55 1.91 -3.26
C LEU A 12 7.95 2.47 -4.53
N ARG A 13 8.16 3.75 -4.83
CA ARG A 13 7.67 4.35 -6.07
C ARG A 13 8.28 3.73 -7.31
N GLN A 14 9.50 3.26 -7.23
CA GLN A 14 10.22 2.68 -8.36
C GLN A 14 10.01 1.17 -8.48
N ALA A 15 9.45 0.55 -7.46
CA ALA A 15 9.24 -0.90 -7.45
C ALA A 15 8.02 -1.28 -8.28
N ASP A 16 8.15 -2.34 -9.05
CA ASP A 16 7.05 -2.89 -9.86
C ASP A 16 6.09 -3.76 -9.05
N THR A 17 6.55 -4.26 -7.91
CA THR A 17 5.79 -5.15 -7.03
C THR A 17 5.87 -4.64 -5.61
N PRO A 18 4.90 -5.02 -4.75
CA PRO A 18 4.99 -4.68 -3.33
C PRO A 18 6.26 -5.24 -2.71
N LEU A 19 6.83 -4.51 -1.75
CA LEU A 19 8.06 -4.92 -1.06
C LEU A 19 7.76 -5.16 0.42
N SER A 20 8.36 -6.22 0.97
CA SER A 20 8.34 -6.47 2.41
C SER A 20 9.31 -5.51 3.10
N ALA A 21 9.15 -5.36 4.43
CA ALA A 21 10.07 -4.53 5.21
C ALA A 21 11.52 -5.05 5.10
N TYR A 22 11.71 -6.36 5.03
CA TYR A 22 13.04 -6.94 4.88
C TYR A 22 13.66 -6.63 3.52
N SER A 23 12.88 -6.69 2.45
CA SER A 23 13.35 -6.32 1.12
C SER A 23 13.76 -4.85 1.07
N ILE A 24 12.97 -3.99 1.72
CA ILE A 24 13.29 -2.56 1.82
C ILE A 24 14.60 -2.37 2.57
N LEU A 25 14.77 -3.05 3.71
CA LEU A 25 15.99 -2.96 4.50
C LEU A 25 17.22 -3.39 3.70
N ASP A 26 17.12 -4.53 3.00
CA ASP A 26 18.22 -5.03 2.19
C ASP A 26 18.62 -4.04 1.09
N ALA A 27 17.63 -3.42 0.44
CA ALA A 27 17.89 -2.46 -0.62
C ALA A 27 18.55 -1.18 -0.11
N LEU A 28 18.27 -0.77 1.13
CA LEU A 28 18.71 0.51 1.68
C LEU A 28 19.89 0.42 2.64
N ARG A 29 20.44 -0.76 2.89
CA ARG A 29 21.56 -0.93 3.84
C ARG A 29 22.76 -0.07 3.50
N GLY A 30 23.07 0.08 2.23
CA GLY A 30 24.19 0.91 1.79
C GLY A 30 23.93 2.41 1.88
N GLN A 31 22.72 2.82 2.25
CA GLN A 31 22.30 4.23 2.27
C GLN A 31 21.96 4.72 3.68
N GLY A 32 22.41 4.01 4.72
CA GLY A 32 22.24 4.45 6.10
C GLY A 32 21.06 3.84 6.85
N VAL A 33 20.25 3.02 6.19
CA VAL A 33 19.17 2.29 6.86
C VAL A 33 19.70 0.89 7.20
N ARG A 34 19.91 0.62 8.49
CA ARG A 34 20.63 -0.58 8.94
C ARG A 34 19.81 -1.52 9.80
N ALA A 35 18.67 -1.10 10.30
CA ALA A 35 17.90 -1.89 11.24
C ALA A 35 16.42 -1.92 10.84
N PRO A 36 15.72 -3.05 11.08
CA PRO A 36 14.29 -3.16 10.77
C PRO A 36 13.46 -2.07 11.41
N LEU A 37 13.79 -1.64 12.63
CA LEU A 37 13.05 -0.60 13.31
C LEU A 37 13.04 0.72 12.54
N GLN A 38 14.16 1.07 11.90
CA GLN A 38 14.23 2.27 11.07
C GLN A 38 13.26 2.19 9.89
N VAL A 39 13.16 1.02 9.27
CA VAL A 39 12.22 0.79 8.15
C VAL A 39 10.77 0.92 8.64
N TYR A 40 10.42 0.26 9.73
CA TYR A 40 9.06 0.29 10.26
C TYR A 40 8.64 1.69 10.71
N ARG A 41 9.54 2.45 11.32
CA ARG A 41 9.26 3.84 11.71
C ARG A 41 8.96 4.70 10.48
N ALA A 42 9.76 4.56 9.42
CA ALA A 42 9.54 5.28 8.17
C ALA A 42 8.22 4.88 7.53
N LEU A 43 7.94 3.58 7.45
CA LEU A 43 6.71 3.06 6.87
C LEU A 43 5.48 3.56 7.62
N ASN A 44 5.50 3.51 8.95
CA ASN A 44 4.37 3.97 9.76
C ASN A 44 4.06 5.45 9.52
N LYS A 45 5.07 6.29 9.42
CA LYS A 45 4.89 7.71 9.12
C LYS A 45 4.34 7.94 7.72
N LEU A 46 4.83 7.18 6.75
CA LEU A 46 4.34 7.28 5.36
C LEU A 46 2.90 6.79 5.25
N ILE A 47 2.53 5.75 6.00
CA ILE A 47 1.15 5.26 6.05
C ILE A 47 0.23 6.31 6.66
N GLU A 48 0.64 6.94 7.77
CA GLU A 48 -0.14 8.02 8.39
C GLU A 48 -0.42 9.17 7.41
N ARG A 49 0.52 9.46 6.53
CA ARG A 49 0.38 10.53 5.52
C ARG A 49 -0.40 10.09 4.30
N GLY A 50 -0.76 8.82 4.18
CA GLY A 50 -1.41 8.29 3.00
C GLY A 50 -0.48 8.11 1.80
N ALA A 51 0.82 8.23 1.98
CA ALA A 51 1.79 8.09 0.90
C ALA A 51 2.13 6.63 0.57
N VAL A 52 1.94 5.73 1.54
CA VAL A 52 2.24 4.30 1.41
C VAL A 52 1.05 3.51 1.93
N HIS A 53 0.75 2.38 1.29
CA HIS A 53 -0.28 1.45 1.74
C HIS A 53 0.36 0.12 2.11
N ARG A 54 -0.13 -0.48 3.19
CA ARG A 54 0.22 -1.83 3.56
C ARG A 54 -0.80 -2.79 2.98
N ILE A 55 -0.32 -3.83 2.30
CA ILE A 55 -1.16 -4.89 1.77
C ILE A 55 -1.06 -6.07 2.74
N GLU A 56 -2.14 -6.28 3.52
CA GLU A 56 -2.14 -7.24 4.62
C GLU A 56 -1.94 -8.68 4.17
N SER A 57 -2.56 -9.07 3.05
CA SER A 57 -2.53 -10.47 2.60
C SER A 57 -1.13 -10.96 2.27
N ILE A 58 -0.22 -10.06 1.92
CA ILE A 58 1.16 -10.43 1.56
C ILE A 58 2.19 -9.77 2.45
N ASN A 59 1.74 -9.02 3.46
CA ASN A 59 2.61 -8.24 4.35
C ASN A 59 3.64 -7.40 3.57
N GLY A 60 3.17 -6.77 2.51
CA GLY A 60 3.97 -5.93 1.64
C GLY A 60 3.51 -4.49 1.64
N PHE A 61 4.34 -3.62 1.10
CA PHE A 61 4.09 -2.18 1.07
C PHE A 61 4.20 -1.65 -0.35
N VAL A 62 3.33 -0.71 -0.69
CA VAL A 62 3.33 -0.03 -2.00
C VAL A 62 3.21 1.47 -1.79
N ALA A 63 3.84 2.25 -2.66
CA ALA A 63 3.62 3.69 -2.68
C ALA A 63 2.23 3.96 -3.27
N CYS A 64 1.54 4.96 -2.74
CA CYS A 64 0.24 5.34 -3.29
C CYS A 64 0.40 5.83 -4.72
N SER A 65 -0.38 5.25 -5.65
CA SER A 65 -0.36 5.62 -7.06
C SER A 65 -1.47 6.60 -7.43
N LEU A 66 -2.32 6.95 -6.48
CA LEU A 66 -3.48 7.82 -6.70
C LEU A 66 -3.26 9.20 -6.09
N THR A 67 -3.86 10.22 -6.68
CA THR A 67 -3.68 11.60 -6.21
C THR A 67 -4.38 11.90 -4.89
N ASN A 68 -5.37 11.07 -4.49
CA ASN A 68 -6.18 11.29 -3.30
C ASN A 68 -5.96 10.25 -2.21
N CYS A 69 -4.77 9.67 -2.14
CA CYS A 69 -4.43 8.74 -1.08
C CYS A 69 -4.50 9.43 0.27
N GLY A 70 -5.09 8.75 1.25
CA GLY A 70 -5.31 9.33 2.57
C GLY A 70 -6.65 10.04 2.74
N ALA A 71 -7.40 10.26 1.65
CA ALA A 71 -8.77 10.74 1.70
C ALA A 71 -9.70 9.63 2.22
N ARG A 72 -11.00 9.94 2.37
CA ARG A 72 -11.98 8.96 2.85
C ARG A 72 -12.30 7.86 1.83
N ALA A 73 -11.62 7.84 0.70
CA ALA A 73 -11.82 6.85 -0.33
C ALA A 73 -11.34 5.47 0.10
N VAL A 74 -12.04 4.43 -0.38
CA VAL A 74 -11.65 3.04 -0.19
C VAL A 74 -10.59 2.70 -1.22
N SER A 75 -9.42 2.28 -0.76
CA SER A 75 -8.37 1.79 -1.67
C SER A 75 -8.66 0.35 -2.06
N ILE A 76 -8.68 0.07 -3.35
CA ILE A 76 -8.95 -1.27 -3.88
C ILE A 76 -7.67 -1.78 -4.52
N PHE A 77 -7.20 -2.95 -4.07
CA PHE A 77 -6.01 -3.60 -4.62
C PHE A 77 -6.39 -4.90 -5.29
N MET A 78 -5.86 -5.11 -6.49
CA MET A 78 -5.91 -6.40 -7.18
C MET A 78 -4.49 -6.94 -7.25
N LEU A 79 -4.26 -8.09 -6.64
CA LEU A 79 -2.95 -8.71 -6.50
C LEU A 79 -2.85 -9.94 -7.39
N CYS A 80 -1.90 -9.94 -8.32
CA CYS A 80 -1.66 -11.11 -9.16
C CYS A 80 -0.76 -12.09 -8.41
N THR A 81 -1.22 -13.32 -8.26
CA THR A 81 -0.46 -14.37 -7.57
C THR A 81 0.68 -14.93 -8.41
N LYS A 82 0.70 -14.63 -9.71
CA LYS A 82 1.73 -15.14 -10.61
C LYS A 82 2.85 -14.13 -10.84
N CYS A 83 2.53 -12.91 -11.27
CA CYS A 83 3.56 -11.88 -11.51
C CYS A 83 3.78 -10.94 -10.31
N GLU A 84 2.99 -11.10 -9.25
CA GLU A 84 3.11 -10.37 -7.98
C GLU A 84 2.83 -8.87 -8.07
N ARG A 85 2.33 -8.38 -9.20
CA ARG A 85 1.96 -6.97 -9.35
C ARG A 85 0.69 -6.65 -8.60
N ALA A 86 0.63 -5.43 -8.07
CA ALA A 86 -0.56 -4.89 -7.40
C ALA A 86 -1.07 -3.71 -8.22
N ALA A 87 -2.36 -3.73 -8.53
CA ALA A 87 -3.04 -2.59 -9.13
C ALA A 87 -3.89 -1.91 -8.05
N GLU A 88 -3.79 -0.60 -7.94
CA GLU A 88 -4.55 0.19 -6.98
C GLU A 88 -5.52 1.11 -7.72
N PHE A 89 -6.77 1.16 -7.25
CA PHE A 89 -7.76 2.06 -7.81
C PHE A 89 -8.85 2.37 -6.78
N THR A 90 -9.68 3.36 -7.10
CA THR A 90 -10.86 3.71 -6.31
C THR A 90 -12.09 3.69 -7.19
N ASP A 91 -13.27 3.53 -6.57
CA ASP A 91 -14.54 3.53 -7.27
C ASP A 91 -15.58 4.28 -6.42
N PRO A 92 -16.17 5.36 -6.94
CA PRO A 92 -17.11 6.16 -6.14
C PRO A 92 -18.32 5.39 -5.64
N ALA A 93 -18.83 4.43 -6.41
CA ALA A 93 -19.97 3.61 -5.98
C ALA A 93 -19.63 2.71 -4.82
N ILE A 94 -18.42 2.13 -4.85
CA ILE A 94 -17.93 1.31 -3.74
C ILE A 94 -17.66 2.17 -2.51
N ASP A 95 -17.07 3.35 -2.69
CA ASP A 95 -16.84 4.30 -1.60
C ASP A 95 -18.14 4.62 -0.87
N GLN A 96 -19.20 4.96 -1.62
CA GLN A 96 -20.49 5.28 -1.04
C GLN A 96 -21.06 4.11 -0.25
N LYS A 97 -20.96 2.91 -0.79
CA LYS A 97 -21.50 1.71 -0.15
C LYS A 97 -20.77 1.40 1.15
N ILE A 98 -19.46 1.43 1.13
CA ILE A 98 -18.64 1.13 2.31
C ILE A 98 -18.85 2.20 3.39
N ASN A 99 -18.84 3.46 3.00
CA ASN A 99 -19.05 4.56 3.95
C ASN A 99 -20.46 4.49 4.57
N ALA A 100 -21.48 4.15 3.79
CA ALA A 100 -22.84 3.97 4.30
C ALA A 100 -22.91 2.83 5.32
N LEU A 101 -22.23 1.72 5.05
CA LEU A 101 -22.18 0.59 5.99
C LEU A 101 -21.56 0.99 7.34
N ALA A 102 -20.48 1.77 7.29
CA ALA A 102 -19.82 2.24 8.51
C ALA A 102 -20.72 3.24 9.26
N ASP A 103 -21.31 4.20 8.55
CA ASP A 103 -22.16 5.22 9.14
C ASP A 103 -23.41 4.62 9.78
N ASP A 104 -24.03 3.63 9.12
CA ASP A 104 -25.22 2.95 9.66
C ASP A 104 -24.93 2.24 10.98
N ARG A 105 -23.70 1.86 11.21
CA ARG A 105 -23.25 1.18 12.42
C ARG A 105 -22.54 2.11 13.40
N LEU A 106 -22.55 3.40 13.14
CA LEU A 106 -21.86 4.42 13.95
C LEU A 106 -20.38 4.08 14.12
N PHE A 107 -19.78 3.53 13.08
CA PHE A 107 -18.39 3.10 13.09
C PHE A 107 -17.51 4.17 12.42
N ALA A 108 -16.54 4.70 13.16
CA ALA A 108 -15.59 5.68 12.64
C ALA A 108 -14.41 4.94 11.99
N ALA A 109 -14.52 4.67 10.70
CA ALA A 109 -13.48 3.96 9.95
C ALA A 109 -12.29 4.88 9.68
N GLU A 110 -11.10 4.45 10.07
CA GLU A 110 -9.86 5.18 9.82
C GLU A 110 -9.18 4.73 8.53
N HIS A 111 -9.21 3.42 8.25
CA HIS A 111 -8.65 2.83 7.04
C HIS A 111 -9.68 1.93 6.40
N LYS A 112 -9.78 2.02 5.07
CA LYS A 112 -10.71 1.21 4.30
C LYS A 112 -9.96 0.67 3.09
N VAL A 113 -9.74 -0.63 3.08
CA VAL A 113 -8.97 -1.31 2.03
C VAL A 113 -9.71 -2.58 1.61
N ILE A 114 -9.79 -2.78 0.30
CA ILE A 114 -10.29 -4.03 -0.28
C ILE A 114 -9.12 -4.67 -1.02
N GLU A 115 -8.87 -5.94 -0.75
CA GLU A 115 -7.82 -6.72 -1.41
C GLU A 115 -8.44 -7.90 -2.13
N MET A 116 -8.12 -8.03 -3.43
CA MET A 116 -8.51 -9.18 -4.22
C MET A 116 -7.26 -9.87 -4.73
N THR A 117 -7.20 -11.19 -4.64
CA THR A 117 -6.09 -11.97 -5.16
C THR A 117 -6.58 -12.84 -6.32
N GLY A 118 -5.74 -13.01 -7.32
CA GLY A 118 -6.09 -13.79 -8.50
C GLY A 118 -5.03 -13.65 -9.57
N LEU A 119 -5.44 -13.68 -10.83
CA LEU A 119 -4.53 -13.53 -11.97
C LEU A 119 -4.88 -12.27 -12.74
N CYS A 120 -3.87 -11.48 -13.06
CA CYS A 120 -4.05 -10.28 -13.87
C CYS A 120 -4.38 -10.63 -15.33
N ALA A 121 -4.76 -9.63 -16.11
CA ALA A 121 -5.16 -9.85 -17.50
C ALA A 121 -4.09 -10.57 -18.34
N SER A 122 -2.81 -10.24 -18.11
CA SER A 122 -1.70 -10.86 -18.82
C SER A 122 -1.44 -12.30 -18.37
N CYS A 123 -1.68 -12.61 -17.09
CA CYS A 123 -1.38 -13.92 -16.53
C CYS A 123 -2.53 -14.92 -16.65
N ARG A 124 -3.77 -14.43 -16.71
CA ARG A 124 -4.95 -15.31 -16.76
C ARG A 124 -5.03 -16.14 -18.03
N ASP A 125 -4.44 -15.64 -19.11
CA ASP A 125 -4.48 -16.28 -20.43
C ASP A 125 -3.18 -17.03 -20.78
N SER A 126 -2.26 -17.16 -19.81
CA SER A 126 -0.97 -17.84 -20.06
C SER A 126 -0.96 -19.27 -19.53
#